data_304c32cdff600705c0fa1e81ee665057
#
_entry.id   304c32cdff600705c0fa1e81ee665057
#
_cell.length_a   1.000
_cell.length_b   1.000
_cell.length_c   1.000
_cell.angle_alpha   90.00
_cell.angle_beta   90.00
_cell.angle_gamma   90.00
#
_symmetry.space_group_name_H-M   'P 1'
#
loop_
_entity.id
_entity.type
_entity.pdbx_description
1 polymer ?
#
loop_
_entity_poly.entity_id
_entity_poly.type
_entity_poly.pdbx_seq_one_letter_code
_entity_poly.pdbx_strand_id
1 'polypeptide(L)'
;MDQDLERRRHFLKLGSAGAALAGAAVLASAALKPEQAYAQAASTSQLRTILDRGKVIVGTGSTNAPWHFENDKGELVGMDITMGKILAKGLFDDETKVEFVDEAPDQRIPNLTTGKVDIVIQFMTISAARAQLINFSRPYYVEGIALLTRPDAANKAFDALLKGGKDTKVSVLQNVDAEGTVHQVLPEATVLQVDTQANVIQALDSKRVDAAAVDLSTVRWMVARTPDRYADSGKAWQNQLYGAGVKQGDLDWLTFVNTCFNVAMHGNDSAVYDKAFKEYFGVDLAPRATGFPSI
;
A
#
# COMPACT_ATOMS: atom_id res chain seq x y z
N MET A 1 47.95 -46.63 -25.92
CA MET A 1 47.29 -46.35 -24.65
C MET A 1 48.31 -46.16 -23.53
N ASP A 2 49.50 -45.54 -23.84
CA ASP A 2 50.62 -45.44 -22.89
C ASP A 2 51.35 -44.09 -22.94
N GLN A 3 50.92 -43.15 -23.77
CA GLN A 3 51.51 -41.80 -23.84
C GLN A 3 50.80 -40.74 -23.05
N ASP A 4 49.60 -41.00 -22.55
CA ASP A 4 48.83 -40.02 -21.76
C ASP A 4 49.07 -40.12 -20.24
N LEU A 5 49.65 -41.20 -19.77
CA LEU A 5 50.01 -41.38 -18.35
C LEU A 5 51.40 -40.76 -18.00
N GLU A 6 52.30 -40.61 -18.96
CA GLU A 6 53.60 -39.95 -18.74
C GLU A 6 53.46 -38.40 -18.73
N ARG A 7 52.55 -37.82 -19.48
CA ARG A 7 52.31 -36.35 -19.44
C ARG A 7 51.72 -35.86 -18.12
N ARG A 8 50.98 -36.72 -17.42
CA ARG A 8 50.42 -36.36 -16.10
C ARG A 8 51.42 -36.45 -14.95
N ARG A 9 52.50 -37.19 -15.10
CA ARG A 9 53.58 -37.32 -14.07
C ARG A 9 54.62 -36.22 -14.15
N HIS A 10 54.76 -35.52 -15.29
CA HIS A 10 55.72 -34.40 -15.43
C HIS A 10 55.17 -33.07 -14.95
N PHE A 11 53.83 -32.91 -14.83
CA PHE A 11 53.20 -31.69 -14.33
C PHE A 11 53.19 -31.59 -12.79
N LEU A 12 53.47 -32.68 -12.09
CA LEU A 12 53.46 -32.76 -10.62
C LEU A 12 54.83 -32.61 -9.95
N LYS A 13 55.92 -32.42 -10.73
CA LYS A 13 57.28 -32.27 -10.19
C LYS A 13 57.95 -30.92 -10.37
N LEU A 14 57.22 -29.90 -10.90
CA LEU A 14 57.74 -28.54 -11.09
C LEU A 14 57.04 -27.48 -10.27
N GLY A 15 56.29 -27.87 -9.24
CA GLY A 15 55.52 -26.96 -8.39
C GLY A 15 55.97 -26.80 -6.93
N SER A 16 57.16 -27.26 -6.56
CA SER A 16 57.59 -27.25 -5.15
C SER A 16 58.86 -26.48 -4.80
N ALA A 17 59.23 -25.48 -5.58
CA ALA A 17 60.33 -24.61 -5.19
C ALA A 17 60.15 -23.18 -5.73
N GLY A 18 59.18 -22.43 -5.16
CA GLY A 18 58.99 -21.04 -5.59
C GLY A 18 57.82 -20.30 -4.97
N ALA A 19 57.31 -20.74 -3.86
CA ALA A 19 56.16 -20.07 -3.22
C ALA A 19 56.32 -19.91 -1.70
N ALA A 20 57.45 -19.38 -1.30
CA ALA A 20 57.65 -19.06 0.12
C ALA A 20 58.06 -17.59 0.30
N LEU A 21 57.38 -16.65 -0.34
CA LEU A 21 57.48 -15.21 -0.02
C LEU A 21 56.41 -14.38 -0.75
N ALA A 22 55.20 -14.90 -0.94
CA ALA A 22 54.09 -14.07 -1.44
C ALA A 22 52.82 -14.37 -0.66
N GLY A 23 52.54 -13.51 0.28
CA GLY A 23 51.16 -13.34 0.71
C GLY A 23 50.70 -14.07 1.94
N ALA A 24 51.28 -13.79 3.07
CA ALA A 24 50.49 -13.69 4.29
C ALA A 24 49.67 -12.38 4.26
N ALA A 25 49.00 -12.10 3.14
CA ALA A 25 47.78 -11.33 3.16
C ALA A 25 46.68 -12.32 3.60
N VAL A 26 46.76 -12.72 4.87
CA VAL A 26 45.60 -13.26 5.56
C VAL A 26 44.52 -12.22 5.39
N LEU A 27 43.53 -12.55 4.59
CA LEU A 27 42.19 -12.05 4.75
C LEU A 27 41.80 -12.37 6.19
N ALA A 28 42.20 -11.51 7.11
CA ALA A 28 41.53 -11.34 8.36
C ALA A 28 40.16 -10.80 8.00
N SER A 29 39.29 -11.68 7.48
CA SER A 29 37.88 -11.54 7.65
C SER A 29 37.72 -11.53 9.18
N ALA A 30 37.77 -10.32 9.74
CA ALA A 30 37.41 -10.08 11.11
C ALA A 30 35.98 -10.61 11.21
N ALA A 31 35.82 -11.87 11.61
CA ALA A 31 34.52 -12.39 12.00
C ALA A 31 34.09 -11.49 13.17
N LEU A 32 33.22 -10.53 12.84
CA LEU A 32 32.58 -9.67 13.86
C LEU A 32 32.02 -10.61 14.90
N LYS A 33 32.38 -10.39 16.17
CA LYS A 33 31.76 -11.14 17.25
C LYS A 33 30.23 -11.00 17.09
N PRO A 34 29.45 -12.03 17.38
CA PRO A 34 27.98 -11.95 17.23
C PRO A 34 27.39 -10.68 17.85
N GLU A 35 27.89 -10.26 19.01
CA GLU A 35 27.50 -9.01 19.67
C GLU A 35 27.77 -7.76 18.83
N GLN A 36 28.89 -7.73 18.09
CA GLN A 36 29.23 -6.61 17.20
C GLN A 36 28.39 -6.62 15.93
N ALA A 37 28.04 -7.81 15.43
CA ALA A 37 27.15 -7.95 14.29
C ALA A 37 25.72 -7.51 14.66
N TYR A 38 25.21 -7.86 15.84
CA TYR A 38 23.92 -7.39 16.35
C TYR A 38 23.92 -5.86 16.58
N ALA A 39 24.97 -5.31 17.19
CA ALA A 39 25.10 -3.87 17.40
C ALA A 39 25.19 -3.11 16.08
N GLN A 40 25.88 -3.64 15.08
CA GLN A 40 25.98 -3.02 13.76
C GLN A 40 24.66 -3.12 12.97
N ALA A 41 23.94 -4.24 13.07
CA ALA A 41 22.62 -4.38 12.47
C ALA A 41 21.61 -3.43 13.15
N ALA A 42 21.65 -3.30 14.47
CA ALA A 42 20.81 -2.38 15.22
C ALA A 42 21.14 -0.90 14.90
N SER A 43 22.41 -0.56 14.62
CA SER A 43 22.83 0.80 14.25
C SER A 43 22.47 1.19 12.82
N THR A 44 22.11 0.24 11.96
CA THR A 44 21.75 0.48 10.56
C THR A 44 20.24 0.44 10.31
N SER A 45 19.43 0.11 11.32
CA SER A 45 17.98 0.10 11.19
C SER A 45 17.43 1.49 10.95
N GLN A 46 16.51 1.63 9.99
CA GLN A 46 15.77 2.85 9.70
C GLN A 46 15.02 3.36 10.93
N LEU A 47 14.54 2.46 11.78
CA LEU A 47 13.91 2.82 13.05
C LEU A 47 14.82 3.70 13.91
N ARG A 48 16.11 3.34 14.04
CA ARG A 48 17.07 4.14 14.82
C ARG A 48 17.36 5.48 14.17
N THR A 49 17.55 5.47 12.84
CA THR A 49 17.76 6.70 12.06
C THR A 49 16.60 7.69 12.23
N ILE A 50 15.34 7.19 12.22
CA ILE A 50 14.13 7.99 12.40
C ILE A 50 14.08 8.56 13.83
N LEU A 51 14.34 7.73 14.86
CA LEU A 51 14.34 8.16 16.26
C LEU A 51 15.40 9.24 16.51
N ASP A 52 16.61 9.06 15.97
CA ASP A 52 17.72 10.03 16.11
C ASP A 52 17.41 11.35 15.39
N ARG A 53 16.70 11.30 14.26
CA ARG A 53 16.25 12.48 13.49
C ARG A 53 15.11 13.21 14.18
N GLY A 54 14.30 12.55 15.01
CA GLY A 54 13.17 13.11 15.72
C GLY A 54 11.91 13.36 14.88
N LYS A 55 11.81 12.80 13.69
CA LYS A 55 10.62 12.81 12.81
C LYS A 55 10.66 11.66 11.83
N VAL A 56 9.47 11.19 11.37
CA VAL A 56 9.32 10.24 10.26
C VAL A 56 8.98 10.96 8.96
N ILE A 57 9.54 10.51 7.83
CA ILE A 57 9.27 11.05 6.48
C ILE A 57 8.40 10.05 5.73
N VAL A 58 7.18 10.46 5.40
CA VAL A 58 6.15 9.63 4.77
C VAL A 58 5.92 10.09 3.34
N GLY A 59 6.16 9.22 2.37
CA GLY A 59 5.74 9.41 0.97
C GLY A 59 4.24 9.19 0.84
N THR A 60 3.53 10.16 0.26
CA THR A 60 2.08 10.13 0.04
C THR A 60 1.71 11.03 -1.14
N GLY A 61 0.43 11.23 -1.43
CA GLY A 61 -0.05 12.18 -2.42
C GLY A 61 -0.87 13.30 -1.79
N SER A 62 -1.50 14.12 -2.63
CA SER A 62 -2.29 15.29 -2.20
C SER A 62 -3.62 15.47 -2.92
N THR A 63 -4.02 14.53 -3.82
CA THR A 63 -5.14 14.74 -4.75
C THR A 63 -6.23 13.66 -4.75
N ASN A 64 -6.13 12.65 -3.86
CA ASN A 64 -7.03 11.49 -3.89
C ASN A 64 -7.84 11.35 -2.59
N ALA A 65 -8.99 12.03 -2.51
CA ALA A 65 -9.96 11.78 -1.44
C ALA A 65 -10.57 10.36 -1.58
N PRO A 66 -10.77 9.66 -0.48
CA PRO A 66 -10.60 10.04 0.94
C PRO A 66 -9.21 9.69 1.54
N TRP A 67 -8.24 9.31 0.72
CA TRP A 67 -6.95 8.76 1.15
C TRP A 67 -5.94 9.84 1.55
N HIS A 68 -5.63 10.76 0.64
CA HIS A 68 -4.68 11.85 0.81
C HIS A 68 -5.07 13.01 -0.12
N PHE A 69 -5.56 14.08 0.44
CA PHE A 69 -6.07 15.22 -0.31
C PHE A 69 -5.98 16.51 0.50
N GLU A 70 -5.98 17.64 -0.19
CA GLU A 70 -6.11 18.94 0.45
C GLU A 70 -7.60 19.26 0.69
N ASN A 71 -7.93 19.62 1.94
CA ASN A 71 -9.28 20.09 2.29
C ASN A 71 -9.49 21.53 1.84
N ASP A 72 -10.69 22.09 2.08
CA ASP A 72 -11.05 23.45 1.69
C ASP A 72 -10.19 24.53 2.35
N LYS A 73 -9.37 24.19 3.36
CA LYS A 73 -8.42 25.08 4.02
C LYS A 73 -6.99 24.94 3.49
N GLY A 74 -6.76 24.06 2.52
CA GLY A 74 -5.43 23.71 2.03
C GLY A 74 -4.62 22.83 2.98
N GLU A 75 -5.27 22.16 3.93
CA GLU A 75 -4.62 21.22 4.84
C GLU A 75 -4.61 19.83 4.22
N LEU A 76 -3.45 19.16 4.26
CA LEU A 76 -3.33 17.77 3.82
C LEU A 76 -3.99 16.84 4.83
N VAL A 77 -5.02 16.13 4.39
CA VAL A 77 -5.88 15.27 5.21
C VAL A 77 -6.17 13.94 4.50
N GLY A 78 -6.79 13.00 5.19
CA GLY A 78 -7.20 11.71 4.64
C GLY A 78 -6.75 10.53 5.49
N MET A 79 -7.16 9.34 5.08
CA MET A 79 -6.87 8.12 5.84
C MET A 79 -5.37 7.80 5.85
N ASP A 80 -4.66 7.96 4.74
CA ASP A 80 -3.21 7.75 4.66
C ASP A 80 -2.45 8.75 5.54
N ILE A 81 -2.92 10.00 5.59
CA ILE A 81 -2.36 11.05 6.47
C ILE A 81 -2.56 10.67 7.94
N THR A 82 -3.73 10.15 8.27
CA THR A 82 -4.01 9.65 9.62
C THR A 82 -3.09 8.49 10.00
N MET A 83 -2.85 7.54 9.07
CA MET A 83 -1.92 6.43 9.32
C MET A 83 -0.48 6.93 9.54
N GLY A 84 -0.03 7.95 8.81
CA GLY A 84 1.26 8.62 9.04
C GLY A 84 1.35 9.28 10.42
N LYS A 85 0.29 9.97 10.86
CA LYS A 85 0.20 10.57 12.20
C LYS A 85 0.17 9.52 13.32
N ILE A 86 -0.53 8.41 13.13
CA ILE A 86 -0.52 7.26 14.06
C ILE A 86 0.91 6.72 14.21
N LEU A 87 1.65 6.59 13.12
CA LEU A 87 3.03 6.14 13.16
C LEU A 87 3.94 7.12 13.92
N ALA A 88 3.80 8.42 13.68
CA ALA A 88 4.55 9.46 14.41
C ALA A 88 4.22 9.46 15.90
N LYS A 89 2.93 9.30 16.25
CA LYS A 89 2.49 9.14 17.64
C LYS A 89 3.14 7.93 18.32
N GLY A 90 3.21 6.79 17.62
CA GLY A 90 3.89 5.59 18.12
C GLY A 90 5.41 5.76 18.29
N LEU A 91 6.06 6.56 17.43
CA LEU A 91 7.51 6.81 17.50
C LEU A 91 7.91 7.82 18.58
N PHE A 92 7.13 8.88 18.75
CA PHE A 92 7.53 10.08 19.47
C PHE A 92 6.54 10.55 20.53
N ASP A 93 5.42 9.85 20.71
CA ASP A 93 4.27 10.31 21.51
C ASP A 93 3.70 11.66 21.01
N ASP A 94 3.97 12.02 19.74
CA ASP A 94 3.60 13.29 19.12
C ASP A 94 3.24 13.05 17.63
N GLU A 95 1.97 13.23 17.28
CA GLU A 95 1.47 13.04 15.90
C GLU A 95 1.99 14.10 14.91
N THR A 96 2.56 15.21 15.40
CA THR A 96 3.11 16.27 14.55
C THR A 96 4.53 15.98 14.06
N LYS A 97 5.18 14.94 14.60
CA LYS A 97 6.55 14.52 14.23
C LYS A 97 6.57 13.70 12.94
N VAL A 98 5.79 14.12 11.95
CA VAL A 98 5.74 13.55 10.62
C VAL A 98 5.95 14.64 9.57
N GLU A 99 6.73 14.31 8.55
CA GLU A 99 6.87 15.10 7.32
C GLU A 99 6.25 14.31 6.18
N PHE A 100 5.28 14.91 5.48
CA PHE A 100 4.68 14.32 4.30
C PHE A 100 5.37 14.84 3.04
N VAL A 101 5.81 13.92 2.19
CA VAL A 101 6.41 14.22 0.89
C VAL A 101 5.42 13.85 -0.19
N ASP A 102 4.95 14.84 -0.94
CA ASP A 102 4.07 14.61 -2.09
C ASP A 102 4.83 13.89 -3.20
N GLU A 103 4.27 12.78 -3.69
CA GLU A 103 4.87 11.96 -4.73
C GLU A 103 3.82 11.36 -5.67
N ALA A 104 4.17 11.31 -6.96
CA ALA A 104 3.35 10.61 -7.93
C ALA A 104 3.38 9.09 -7.70
N PRO A 105 2.33 8.34 -8.09
CA PRO A 105 2.24 6.90 -7.86
C PRO A 105 3.39 6.05 -8.41
N ASP A 106 4.03 6.48 -9.49
CA ASP A 106 5.21 5.83 -10.09
C ASP A 106 6.52 6.12 -9.33
N GLN A 107 6.55 7.18 -8.51
CA GLN A 107 7.69 7.58 -7.70
C GLN A 107 7.77 6.88 -6.33
N ARG A 108 6.71 6.21 -5.89
CA ARG A 108 6.62 5.55 -4.58
C ARG A 108 7.78 4.60 -4.30
N ILE A 109 8.00 3.64 -5.18
CA ILE A 109 9.07 2.64 -5.02
C ILE A 109 10.46 3.27 -5.21
N PRO A 110 10.74 4.08 -6.25
CA PRO A 110 12.01 4.80 -6.37
C PRO A 110 12.37 5.66 -5.16
N ASN A 111 11.43 6.48 -4.66
CA ASN A 111 11.69 7.34 -3.50
C ASN A 111 11.98 6.55 -2.22
N LEU A 112 11.26 5.43 -2.01
CA LEU A 112 11.50 4.54 -0.89
C LEU A 112 12.86 3.85 -0.97
N THR A 113 13.22 3.29 -2.12
CA THR A 113 14.46 2.52 -2.29
C THR A 113 15.71 3.40 -2.23
N THR A 114 15.60 4.66 -2.67
CA THR A 114 16.68 5.65 -2.57
C THR A 114 16.80 6.30 -1.19
N GLY A 115 15.82 6.09 -0.30
CA GLY A 115 15.81 6.67 1.05
C GLY A 115 15.37 8.13 1.10
N LYS A 116 14.69 8.63 0.06
CA LYS A 116 14.05 9.96 0.09
C LYS A 116 12.91 10.01 1.09
N VAL A 117 12.22 8.89 1.29
CA VAL A 117 11.19 8.69 2.31
C VAL A 117 11.49 7.43 3.13
N ASP A 118 11.02 7.39 4.36
CA ASP A 118 11.23 6.26 5.29
C ASP A 118 10.18 5.15 5.06
N ILE A 119 9.02 5.56 4.62
CA ILE A 119 7.84 4.72 4.40
C ILE A 119 6.94 5.38 3.36
N VAL A 120 6.26 4.57 2.57
CA VAL A 120 5.19 5.03 1.66
C VAL A 120 3.85 4.62 2.23
N ILE A 121 2.97 5.60 2.48
CA ILE A 121 1.58 5.40 2.89
C ILE A 121 0.71 6.15 1.87
N GLN A 122 0.30 5.44 0.81
CA GLN A 122 -0.40 6.02 -0.34
C GLN A 122 -1.28 4.97 -1.02
N PHE A 123 -2.33 4.49 -0.31
CA PHE A 123 -3.29 3.48 -0.81
C PHE A 123 -2.65 2.43 -1.74
N MET A 124 -1.47 1.95 -1.38
CA MET A 124 -0.70 1.08 -2.26
C MET A 124 -1.16 -0.37 -2.19
N THR A 125 -1.69 -0.89 -3.29
CA THR A 125 -2.08 -2.29 -3.41
C THR A 125 -0.88 -3.21 -3.21
N ILE A 126 -0.98 -4.13 -2.28
CA ILE A 126 -0.03 -5.22 -2.07
C ILE A 126 -0.11 -6.16 -3.26
N SER A 127 1.00 -6.37 -3.96
CA SER A 127 1.08 -7.33 -5.06
C SER A 127 2.41 -8.08 -5.03
N ALA A 128 2.44 -9.29 -5.59
CA ALA A 128 3.65 -10.10 -5.68
C ALA A 128 4.77 -9.38 -6.46
N ALA A 129 4.44 -8.65 -7.51
CA ALA A 129 5.42 -7.89 -8.29
C ALA A 129 6.09 -6.78 -7.45
N ARG A 130 5.31 -6.00 -6.69
CA ARG A 130 5.85 -4.96 -5.81
C ARG A 130 6.62 -5.54 -4.62
N ALA A 131 6.16 -6.69 -4.08
CA ALA A 131 6.84 -7.37 -2.98
C ALA A 131 8.24 -7.91 -3.33
N GLN A 132 8.57 -8.02 -4.61
CA GLN A 132 9.94 -8.30 -5.06
C GLN A 132 10.88 -7.09 -4.88
N LEU A 133 10.36 -5.89 -4.78
CA LEU A 133 11.13 -4.64 -4.74
C LEU A 133 11.15 -3.99 -3.35
N ILE A 134 10.07 -4.14 -2.59
CA ILE A 134 9.87 -3.54 -1.26
C ILE A 134 9.20 -4.55 -0.32
N ASN A 135 9.26 -4.29 0.99
CA ASN A 135 8.44 -4.98 1.95
C ASN A 135 7.14 -4.18 2.20
N PHE A 136 6.06 -4.88 2.49
CA PHE A 136 4.79 -4.29 2.88
C PHE A 136 4.50 -4.51 4.36
N SER A 137 3.87 -3.53 4.99
CA SER A 137 3.19 -3.75 6.25
C SER A 137 2.06 -4.78 6.10
N ARG A 138 1.50 -5.24 7.23
CA ARG A 138 0.18 -5.86 7.19
C ARG A 138 -0.83 -4.89 6.57
N PRO A 139 -1.86 -5.41 5.89
CA PRO A 139 -2.88 -4.54 5.30
C PRO A 139 -3.54 -3.67 6.37
N TYR A 140 -3.67 -2.37 6.08
CA TYR A 140 -4.44 -1.45 6.91
C TYR A 140 -5.84 -1.18 6.35
N TYR A 141 -6.13 -1.66 5.14
CA TYR A 141 -7.44 -1.54 4.50
C TYR A 141 -7.64 -2.65 3.46
N VAL A 142 -8.89 -3.07 3.29
CA VAL A 142 -9.32 -3.94 2.20
C VAL A 142 -10.20 -3.13 1.27
N GLU A 143 -9.66 -2.79 0.12
CA GLU A 143 -10.35 -2.06 -0.93
C GLU A 143 -11.12 -3.03 -1.83
N GLY A 144 -12.08 -2.52 -2.56
CA GLY A 144 -12.79 -3.22 -3.61
C GLY A 144 -13.29 -2.23 -4.66
N ILE A 145 -13.84 -2.75 -5.74
CA ILE A 145 -14.61 -1.95 -6.69
C ILE A 145 -16.07 -2.01 -6.29
N ALA A 146 -16.78 -0.89 -6.40
CA ALA A 146 -18.20 -0.81 -6.13
C ALA A 146 -18.92 0.06 -7.18
N LEU A 147 -20.23 0.03 -7.17
CA LEU A 147 -21.06 0.78 -8.11
C LEU A 147 -21.70 1.97 -7.40
N LEU A 148 -21.21 3.16 -7.74
CA LEU A 148 -21.85 4.42 -7.36
C LEU A 148 -23.09 4.64 -8.24
N THR A 149 -24.23 4.96 -7.64
CA THR A 149 -25.49 5.19 -8.33
C THR A 149 -26.12 6.50 -7.87
N ARG A 150 -27.23 6.89 -8.48
CA ARG A 150 -28.04 8.04 -8.03
C ARG A 150 -29.16 7.55 -7.11
N PRO A 151 -29.46 8.26 -6.01
CA PRO A 151 -30.49 7.84 -5.05
C PRO A 151 -31.92 7.88 -5.63
N ASP A 152 -32.15 8.71 -6.65
CA ASP A 152 -33.43 8.85 -7.37
C ASP A 152 -33.62 7.81 -8.50
N ALA A 153 -32.58 7.04 -8.85
CA ALA A 153 -32.66 6.06 -9.90
C ALA A 153 -33.47 4.82 -9.47
N ALA A 154 -34.39 4.36 -10.31
CA ALA A 154 -35.14 3.14 -10.06
C ALA A 154 -34.24 1.88 -9.98
N ASN A 155 -33.11 1.92 -10.67
CA ASN A 155 -32.12 0.84 -10.75
C ASN A 155 -30.88 1.11 -9.86
N LYS A 156 -31.01 1.86 -8.78
CA LYS A 156 -29.87 2.19 -7.90
C LYS A 156 -29.27 1.01 -7.15
N ALA A 157 -30.07 -0.02 -6.85
CA ALA A 157 -29.59 -1.22 -6.17
C ALA A 157 -28.97 -2.22 -7.16
N PHE A 158 -28.00 -2.98 -6.72
CA PHE A 158 -27.26 -3.95 -7.55
C PHE A 158 -28.17 -4.92 -8.28
N ASP A 159 -29.16 -5.49 -7.61
CA ASP A 159 -30.08 -6.46 -8.22
C ASP A 159 -30.90 -5.85 -9.38
N ALA A 160 -31.23 -4.55 -9.30
CA ALA A 160 -31.93 -3.87 -10.37
C ALA A 160 -31.00 -3.61 -11.57
N LEU A 161 -29.73 -3.23 -11.31
CA LEU A 161 -28.71 -3.11 -12.36
C LEU A 161 -28.47 -4.44 -13.06
N LEU A 162 -28.37 -5.53 -12.30
CA LEU A 162 -28.17 -6.87 -12.86
C LEU A 162 -29.35 -7.30 -13.76
N LYS A 163 -30.59 -7.03 -13.33
CA LYS A 163 -31.81 -7.33 -14.13
C LYS A 163 -31.91 -6.51 -15.40
N GLY A 164 -31.30 -5.33 -15.44
CA GLY A 164 -31.30 -4.48 -16.63
C GLY A 164 -30.50 -5.07 -17.81
N GLY A 165 -29.59 -6.02 -17.53
CA GLY A 165 -28.80 -6.69 -18.57
C GLY A 165 -28.11 -5.69 -19.49
N LYS A 166 -28.36 -5.80 -20.82
CA LYS A 166 -27.76 -4.93 -21.85
C LYS A 166 -28.18 -3.45 -21.77
N ASP A 167 -29.31 -3.18 -21.14
CA ASP A 167 -29.80 -1.82 -20.99
C ASP A 167 -29.11 -1.09 -19.84
N THR A 168 -28.49 -1.83 -18.90
CA THR A 168 -27.68 -1.25 -17.83
C THR A 168 -26.37 -0.72 -18.39
N LYS A 169 -26.11 0.57 -18.16
CA LYS A 169 -24.88 1.26 -18.61
C LYS A 169 -24.01 1.58 -17.42
N VAL A 170 -22.74 1.24 -17.51
CA VAL A 170 -21.75 1.46 -16.42
C VAL A 170 -20.54 2.21 -16.97
N SER A 171 -20.20 3.33 -16.34
CA SER A 171 -18.93 4.01 -16.63
C SER A 171 -17.80 3.44 -15.78
N VAL A 172 -16.58 3.40 -16.33
CA VAL A 172 -15.38 2.93 -15.66
C VAL A 172 -14.15 3.64 -16.22
N LEU A 173 -13.10 3.76 -15.42
CA LEU A 173 -11.82 4.30 -15.87
C LEU A 173 -11.19 3.31 -16.89
N GLN A 174 -10.80 3.82 -18.05
CA GLN A 174 -10.27 2.99 -19.13
C GLN A 174 -8.95 2.31 -18.75
N ASN A 175 -8.89 1.03 -18.97
CA ASN A 175 -7.70 0.19 -18.89
C ASN A 175 -7.97 -1.14 -19.61
N VAL A 176 -6.93 -1.97 -19.75
CA VAL A 176 -7.03 -3.24 -20.50
C VAL A 176 -8.04 -4.24 -19.93
N ASP A 177 -8.34 -4.15 -18.62
CA ASP A 177 -9.24 -5.08 -17.91
C ASP A 177 -10.56 -4.44 -17.50
N ALA A 178 -10.81 -3.17 -17.87
CA ALA A 178 -11.93 -2.38 -17.36
C ALA A 178 -13.29 -3.03 -17.64
N GLU A 179 -13.51 -3.48 -18.87
CA GLU A 179 -14.76 -4.13 -19.28
C GLU A 179 -14.93 -5.48 -18.57
N GLY A 180 -13.87 -6.31 -18.56
CA GLY A 180 -13.86 -7.58 -17.84
C GLY A 180 -14.12 -7.43 -16.35
N THR A 181 -13.62 -6.35 -15.75
CA THR A 181 -13.87 -6.02 -14.35
C THR A 181 -15.36 -5.77 -14.05
N VAL A 182 -16.03 -5.00 -14.88
CA VAL A 182 -17.49 -4.76 -14.75
C VAL A 182 -18.27 -6.06 -15.02
N HIS A 183 -17.90 -6.82 -16.06
CA HIS A 183 -18.58 -8.05 -16.45
C HIS A 183 -18.43 -9.20 -15.44
N GLN A 184 -17.51 -9.13 -14.47
CA GLN A 184 -17.47 -10.08 -13.36
C GLN A 184 -18.75 -10.10 -12.53
N VAL A 185 -19.45 -8.96 -12.44
CA VAL A 185 -20.67 -8.82 -11.62
C VAL A 185 -21.89 -8.41 -12.42
N LEU A 186 -21.71 -7.74 -13.55
CA LEU A 186 -22.76 -7.32 -14.48
C LEU A 186 -22.40 -7.84 -15.90
N PRO A 187 -22.58 -9.13 -16.18
CA PRO A 187 -22.01 -9.79 -17.37
C PRO A 187 -22.54 -9.28 -18.71
N GLU A 188 -23.73 -8.66 -18.73
CA GLU A 188 -24.36 -8.15 -19.96
C GLU A 188 -24.36 -6.62 -20.06
N ALA A 189 -23.86 -5.90 -19.01
CA ALA A 189 -23.93 -4.44 -18.96
C ALA A 189 -23.14 -3.81 -20.13
N THR A 190 -23.66 -2.69 -20.64
CA THR A 190 -22.93 -1.84 -21.59
C THR A 190 -21.91 -1.00 -20.83
N VAL A 191 -20.62 -1.13 -21.17
CA VAL A 191 -19.52 -0.47 -20.48
C VAL A 191 -19.05 0.76 -21.24
N LEU A 192 -19.05 1.92 -20.58
CA LEU A 192 -18.49 3.18 -21.05
C LEU A 192 -17.13 3.43 -20.40
N GLN A 193 -16.06 3.24 -21.13
CA GLN A 193 -14.71 3.55 -20.67
C GLN A 193 -14.38 5.03 -20.92
N VAL A 194 -13.83 5.71 -19.91
CA VAL A 194 -13.42 7.11 -19.99
C VAL A 194 -12.04 7.30 -19.35
N ASP A 195 -11.39 8.41 -19.65
CA ASP A 195 -9.97 8.68 -19.39
C ASP A 195 -9.65 9.15 -17.98
N THR A 196 -10.64 9.69 -17.23
CA THR A 196 -10.43 10.18 -15.87
C THR A 196 -11.55 9.74 -14.93
N GLN A 197 -11.23 9.61 -13.63
CA GLN A 197 -12.24 9.32 -12.62
C GLN A 197 -13.32 10.42 -12.53
N ALA A 198 -12.95 11.66 -12.75
CA ALA A 198 -13.91 12.76 -12.84
C ALA A 198 -14.92 12.53 -13.97
N ASN A 199 -14.47 12.07 -15.14
CA ASN A 199 -15.33 11.75 -16.28
C ASN A 199 -16.19 10.49 -16.02
N VAL A 200 -15.69 9.51 -15.26
CA VAL A 200 -16.49 8.36 -14.79
C VAL A 200 -17.71 8.85 -13.99
N ILE A 201 -17.48 9.73 -13.02
CA ILE A 201 -18.53 10.29 -12.16
C ILE A 201 -19.43 11.24 -12.95
N GLN A 202 -18.87 12.09 -13.82
CA GLN A 202 -19.64 12.99 -14.67
C GLN A 202 -20.61 12.25 -15.59
N ALA A 203 -20.25 11.07 -16.09
CA ALA A 203 -21.14 10.24 -16.89
C ALA A 203 -22.38 9.80 -16.10
N LEU A 204 -22.22 9.49 -14.79
CA LEU A 204 -23.32 9.20 -13.89
C LEU A 204 -24.20 10.43 -13.62
N ASP A 205 -23.57 11.57 -13.33
CA ASP A 205 -24.26 12.84 -13.03
C ASP A 205 -25.09 13.34 -14.22
N SER A 206 -24.55 13.21 -15.41
CA SER A 206 -25.24 13.59 -16.67
C SER A 206 -26.25 12.56 -17.13
N LYS A 207 -26.50 11.48 -16.37
CA LYS A 207 -27.45 10.39 -16.67
C LYS A 207 -27.11 9.64 -17.98
N ARG A 208 -25.86 9.68 -18.43
CA ARG A 208 -25.38 8.89 -19.56
C ARG A 208 -25.24 7.41 -19.23
N VAL A 209 -25.03 7.12 -17.93
CA VAL A 209 -24.93 5.77 -17.38
C VAL A 209 -25.81 5.63 -16.12
N ASP A 210 -26.09 4.39 -15.76
CA ASP A 210 -26.87 4.04 -14.58
C ASP A 210 -26.02 3.94 -13.33
N ALA A 211 -24.75 3.50 -13.49
CA ALA A 211 -23.79 3.34 -12.43
C ALA A 211 -22.38 3.74 -12.88
N ALA A 212 -21.55 4.09 -11.90
CA ALA A 212 -20.12 4.31 -12.06
C ALA A 212 -19.35 3.27 -11.25
N ALA A 213 -18.50 2.47 -11.91
CA ALA A 213 -17.61 1.52 -11.25
C ALA A 213 -16.35 2.23 -10.80
N VAL A 214 -16.20 2.40 -9.50
CA VAL A 214 -15.07 3.07 -8.83
C VAL A 214 -14.69 2.33 -7.56
N ASP A 215 -13.61 2.74 -6.91
CA ASP A 215 -13.19 2.18 -5.63
C ASP A 215 -14.30 2.33 -4.57
N LEU A 216 -14.49 1.31 -3.75
CA LEU A 216 -15.50 1.30 -2.67
C LEU A 216 -15.30 2.46 -1.70
N SER A 217 -14.05 2.82 -1.41
CA SER A 217 -13.73 3.98 -0.57
C SER A 217 -14.24 5.29 -1.19
N THR A 218 -14.12 5.46 -2.50
CA THR A 218 -14.66 6.60 -3.23
C THR A 218 -16.20 6.62 -3.16
N VAL A 219 -16.85 5.48 -3.35
CA VAL A 219 -18.32 5.37 -3.20
C VAL A 219 -18.74 5.82 -1.79
N ARG A 220 -18.12 5.27 -0.76
CA ARG A 220 -18.42 5.61 0.65
C ARG A 220 -18.21 7.09 0.95
N TRP A 221 -17.10 7.66 0.47
CA TRP A 221 -16.80 9.08 0.63
C TRP A 221 -17.87 9.96 -0.01
N MET A 222 -18.23 9.68 -1.25
CA MET A 222 -19.21 10.47 -1.99
C MET A 222 -20.60 10.36 -1.39
N VAL A 223 -21.02 9.18 -0.99
CA VAL A 223 -22.31 8.95 -0.34
C VAL A 223 -22.37 9.64 1.04
N ALA A 224 -21.29 9.55 1.84
CA ALA A 224 -21.25 10.22 3.15
C ALA A 224 -21.31 11.75 3.04
N ARG A 225 -20.71 12.33 2.00
CA ARG A 225 -20.65 13.80 1.79
C ARG A 225 -21.86 14.37 1.07
N THR A 226 -22.44 13.59 0.17
CA THR A 226 -23.53 14.06 -0.70
C THR A 226 -24.59 12.96 -0.88
N PRO A 227 -25.29 12.54 0.21
CA PRO A 227 -26.26 11.44 0.17
C PRO A 227 -27.48 11.74 -0.72
N ASP A 228 -27.79 13.02 -0.93
CA ASP A 228 -28.86 13.44 -1.83
C ASP A 228 -28.49 13.27 -3.32
N ARG A 229 -27.21 13.12 -3.62
CA ARG A 229 -26.70 13.02 -5.00
C ARG A 229 -26.25 11.62 -5.36
N TYR A 230 -25.74 10.86 -4.39
CA TYR A 230 -25.15 9.54 -4.62
C TYR A 230 -25.69 8.48 -3.68
N ALA A 231 -25.68 7.25 -4.17
CA ALA A 231 -26.02 6.06 -3.39
C ALA A 231 -25.01 4.92 -3.72
N ASP A 232 -24.80 4.05 -2.75
CA ASP A 232 -24.09 2.78 -2.94
C ASP A 232 -25.07 1.72 -3.45
N SER A 233 -24.73 0.98 -4.49
CA SER A 233 -25.55 -0.12 -4.99
C SER A 233 -25.66 -1.30 -4.03
N GLY A 234 -24.78 -1.36 -3.02
CA GLY A 234 -24.68 -2.45 -2.05
C GLY A 234 -23.84 -3.64 -2.54
N LYS A 235 -23.10 -3.51 -3.65
CA LYS A 235 -22.22 -4.55 -4.19
C LYS A 235 -20.79 -4.05 -4.31
N ALA A 236 -19.87 -4.78 -3.66
CA ALA A 236 -18.42 -4.63 -3.86
C ALA A 236 -17.80 -5.96 -4.30
N TRP A 237 -16.71 -5.87 -5.06
CA TRP A 237 -15.96 -7.04 -5.55
C TRP A 237 -14.48 -6.70 -5.78
N GLN A 238 -13.65 -7.68 -6.17
CA GLN A 238 -12.21 -7.54 -6.41
C GLN A 238 -11.44 -6.96 -5.20
N ASN A 239 -11.40 -7.73 -4.11
CA ASN A 239 -10.67 -7.31 -2.92
C ASN A 239 -9.20 -7.00 -3.22
N GLN A 240 -8.77 -5.80 -2.87
CA GLN A 240 -7.40 -5.31 -2.96
C GLN A 240 -6.91 -4.95 -1.56
N LEU A 241 -5.75 -5.46 -1.18
CA LEU A 241 -5.17 -5.17 0.12
C LEU A 241 -4.27 -3.94 0.01
N TYR A 242 -4.52 -2.89 0.79
CA TYR A 242 -3.64 -1.74 0.88
C TYR A 242 -2.68 -1.88 2.06
N GLY A 243 -1.39 -1.68 1.80
CA GLY A 243 -0.33 -1.74 2.80
C GLY A 243 0.68 -0.61 2.62
N ALA A 244 1.34 -0.26 3.70
CA ALA A 244 2.45 0.68 3.65
C ALA A 244 3.72 -0.01 3.15
N GLY A 245 4.47 0.68 2.27
CA GLY A 245 5.72 0.18 1.74
C GLY A 245 6.92 0.61 2.59
N VAL A 246 7.80 -0.32 2.91
CA VAL A 246 9.08 -0.05 3.56
C VAL A 246 10.23 -0.68 2.77
N LYS A 247 11.43 -0.13 2.90
CA LYS A 247 12.63 -0.67 2.24
C LYS A 247 12.89 -2.10 2.69
N GLN A 248 13.33 -2.96 1.78
CA GLN A 248 13.69 -4.34 2.12
C GLN A 248 14.92 -4.40 3.04
N GLY A 249 15.00 -5.47 3.83
CA GLY A 249 16.14 -5.79 4.67
C GLY A 249 16.12 -5.17 6.08
N ASP A 250 15.09 -4.38 6.43
CA ASP A 250 14.94 -3.80 7.76
C ASP A 250 13.73 -4.41 8.50
N LEU A 251 13.96 -5.50 9.18
CA LEU A 251 12.91 -6.21 9.92
C LEU A 251 12.45 -5.43 11.16
N ASP A 252 13.34 -4.69 11.81
CA ASP A 252 13.02 -3.91 13.01
C ASP A 252 12.03 -2.80 12.67
N TRP A 253 12.31 -2.07 11.57
CA TRP A 253 11.41 -1.03 11.08
C TRP A 253 10.04 -1.59 10.67
N LEU A 254 10.01 -2.66 9.88
CA LEU A 254 8.77 -3.32 9.46
C LEU A 254 7.96 -3.83 10.67
N THR A 255 8.62 -4.43 11.66
CA THR A 255 7.97 -4.93 12.87
C THR A 255 7.37 -3.80 13.68
N PHE A 256 8.08 -2.68 13.80
CA PHE A 256 7.58 -1.49 14.48
C PHE A 256 6.34 -0.91 13.79
N VAL A 257 6.39 -0.72 12.46
CA VAL A 257 5.24 -0.26 11.67
C VAL A 257 4.02 -1.17 11.87
N ASN A 258 4.21 -2.48 11.76
CA ASN A 258 3.13 -3.45 11.96
C ASN A 258 2.55 -3.40 13.38
N THR A 259 3.39 -3.18 14.38
CA THR A 259 2.95 -3.05 15.77
C THR A 259 2.10 -1.80 15.96
N CYS A 260 2.56 -0.63 15.47
CA CYS A 260 1.79 0.62 15.56
C CYS A 260 0.43 0.50 14.87
N PHE A 261 0.39 -0.05 13.66
CA PHE A 261 -0.86 -0.21 12.91
C PHE A 261 -1.81 -1.19 13.60
N ASN A 262 -1.32 -2.33 14.09
CA ASN A 262 -2.15 -3.29 14.80
C ASN A 262 -2.74 -2.70 16.10
N VAL A 263 -1.95 -1.96 16.88
CA VAL A 263 -2.43 -1.32 18.12
C VAL A 263 -3.49 -0.27 17.79
N ALA A 264 -3.30 0.51 16.73
CA ALA A 264 -4.26 1.52 16.31
C ALA A 264 -5.55 0.92 15.71
N MET A 265 -5.47 -0.19 14.99
CA MET A 265 -6.64 -0.80 14.35
C MET A 265 -7.39 -1.76 15.27
N HIS A 266 -6.69 -2.46 16.17
CA HIS A 266 -7.26 -3.58 16.94
C HIS A 266 -7.05 -3.48 18.44
N GLY A 267 -6.19 -2.58 18.91
CA GLY A 267 -5.84 -2.40 20.33
C GLY A 267 -6.60 -1.27 21.03
N ASN A 268 -6.05 -0.82 22.14
CA ASN A 268 -6.67 0.20 23.00
C ASN A 268 -6.56 1.63 22.42
N ASP A 269 -5.68 1.88 21.44
CA ASP A 269 -5.47 3.20 20.83
C ASP A 269 -6.27 3.39 19.52
N SER A 270 -7.37 2.66 19.39
CA SER A 270 -8.15 2.66 18.15
C SER A 270 -8.98 3.94 17.90
N ALA A 271 -9.12 4.81 18.89
CA ALA A 271 -10.01 5.98 18.80
C ALA A 271 -9.67 6.92 17.61
N VAL A 272 -8.37 7.12 17.31
CA VAL A 272 -7.92 7.97 16.20
C VAL A 272 -8.25 7.33 14.86
N TYR A 273 -7.98 6.02 14.73
CA TYR A 273 -8.29 5.24 13.55
C TYR A 273 -9.82 5.18 13.30
N ASP A 274 -10.61 4.88 14.33
CA ASP A 274 -12.07 4.77 14.24
C ASP A 274 -12.73 6.10 13.84
N LYS A 275 -12.26 7.20 14.45
CA LYS A 275 -12.73 8.53 14.09
C LYS A 275 -12.44 8.86 12.62
N ALA A 276 -11.22 8.60 12.16
CA ALA A 276 -10.86 8.84 10.77
C ALA A 276 -11.63 7.93 9.82
N PHE A 277 -11.83 6.66 10.19
CA PHE A 277 -12.60 5.72 9.37
C PHE A 277 -14.05 6.19 9.20
N LYS A 278 -14.69 6.65 10.27
CA LYS A 278 -16.03 7.24 10.21
C LYS A 278 -16.05 8.52 9.39
N GLU A 279 -15.08 9.40 9.58
CA GLU A 279 -14.98 10.69 8.87
C GLU A 279 -14.83 10.50 7.36
N TYR A 280 -13.94 9.59 6.93
CA TYR A 280 -13.59 9.44 5.52
C TYR A 280 -14.44 8.41 4.79
N PHE A 281 -14.96 7.39 5.46
CA PHE A 281 -15.75 6.33 4.81
C PHE A 281 -17.22 6.30 5.24
N GLY A 282 -17.62 7.16 6.17
CA GLY A 282 -19.01 7.24 6.64
C GLY A 282 -19.50 6.00 7.39
N VAL A 283 -18.57 5.13 7.84
CA VAL A 283 -18.90 3.85 8.48
C VAL A 283 -18.37 3.81 9.91
N ASP A 284 -19.23 3.47 10.85
CA ASP A 284 -18.83 3.15 12.22
C ASP A 284 -18.25 1.73 12.27
N LEU A 285 -17.02 1.59 12.76
CA LEU A 285 -16.44 0.28 12.96
C LEU A 285 -17.06 -0.41 14.17
N ALA A 286 -17.26 -1.74 14.06
CA ALA A 286 -17.71 -2.55 15.19
C ALA A 286 -16.68 -2.49 16.34
N PRO A 287 -17.14 -2.47 17.61
CA PRO A 287 -16.25 -2.57 18.76
C PRO A 287 -15.39 -3.83 18.67
N ARG A 288 -14.11 -3.71 19.06
CA ARG A 288 -13.20 -4.87 19.12
C ARG A 288 -13.68 -5.82 20.23
N ALA A 289 -13.85 -7.08 19.88
CA ALA A 289 -14.31 -8.08 20.82
C ALA A 289 -13.15 -8.58 21.70
N THR A 290 -13.17 -8.26 22.99
CA THR A 290 -12.20 -8.78 23.96
C THR A 290 -12.33 -10.29 24.10
N GLY A 291 -11.19 -11.01 24.08
CA GLY A 291 -11.16 -12.47 24.22
C GLY A 291 -11.30 -13.25 22.92
N PHE A 292 -11.35 -12.57 21.77
CA PHE A 292 -11.37 -13.19 20.43
C PHE A 292 -10.06 -12.89 19.69
N PRO A 293 -9.61 -13.80 18.80
CA PRO A 293 -8.45 -13.51 17.95
C PRO A 293 -8.74 -12.28 17.07
N SER A 294 -7.73 -11.43 16.86
CA SER A 294 -7.80 -10.40 15.81
C SER A 294 -7.71 -11.11 14.45
N ILE A 295 -8.65 -10.82 13.58
CA ILE A 295 -8.71 -11.39 12.23
C ILE A 295 -7.86 -10.53 11.28
#